data_cae111fae46439ab8f9721b6d43ebd8d
#
_entry.id   cae111fae46439ab8f9721b6d43ebd8d
#
_cell.length_a   1.000
_cell.length_b   1.000
_cell.length_c   1.000
_cell.angle_alpha   90.00
_cell.angle_beta   90.00
_cell.angle_gamma   90.00
#
_symmetry.space_group_name_H-M   'P 1'
#
loop_
_entity.id
_entity.type
_entity.pdbx_description
1 polymer ?
#
loop_
_entity_poly.entity_id
_entity_poly.type
_entity_poly.pdbx_seq_one_letter_code
_entity_poly.pdbx_strand_id
1 'polypeptide(L)'
;MKEIIKKSIEELNELLSKEKKISIEKTTPLVGEKSSLESIDLVNFFVCLEKNLKEKKNCTLTFDEILQNIEHLKTVSSLETFLTKRFENEKK
;
A
#
# COMPACT_ATOMS: atom_id res chain seq x y z
N MET A 1 -10.41 4.44 -1.35
CA MET A 1 -9.12 3.72 -1.16
C MET A 1 -8.11 4.47 -0.32
N LYS A 2 -8.21 5.78 -0.28
CA LYS A 2 -7.25 6.59 0.48
C LYS A 2 -7.19 6.21 1.96
N GLU A 3 -8.34 5.98 2.58
CA GLU A 3 -8.40 5.64 3.99
C GLU A 3 -7.78 4.29 4.30
N ILE A 4 -7.93 3.35 3.38
CA ILE A 4 -7.35 2.01 3.53
C ILE A 4 -5.83 2.10 3.48
N ILE A 5 -5.31 2.89 2.54
CA ILE A 5 -3.86 3.09 2.41
C ILE A 5 -3.33 3.77 3.67
N LYS A 6 -4.02 4.80 4.13
CA LYS A 6 -3.63 5.52 5.34
C LYS A 6 -3.54 4.59 6.54
N LYS A 7 -4.57 3.79 6.74
CA LYS A 7 -4.59 2.84 7.86
C LYS A 7 -3.46 1.83 7.75
N SER A 8 -3.21 1.35 6.53
CA SER A 8 -2.14 0.38 6.31
C SER A 8 -0.76 0.98 6.62
N ILE A 9 -0.55 2.24 6.26
CA ILE A 9 0.70 2.92 6.56
C ILE A 9 0.84 3.14 8.07
N GLU A 10 -0.24 3.49 8.74
CA GLU A 10 -0.22 3.67 10.19
C GLU A 10 0.15 2.37 10.90
N GLU A 11 -0.41 1.26 10.43
CA GLU A 11 -0.09 -0.06 11.00
C GLU A 11 1.36 -0.44 10.72
N LEU A 12 1.85 -0.16 9.52
CA LEU A 12 3.24 -0.41 9.19
C LEU A 12 4.16 0.41 10.07
N ASN A 13 3.83 1.69 10.28
CA ASN A 13 4.66 2.57 11.10
C ASN A 13 4.79 2.08 12.54
N GLU A 14 3.81 1.34 13.03
CA GLU A 14 3.93 0.74 14.36
C GLU A 14 4.99 -0.34 14.43
N LEU A 15 5.31 -0.94 13.28
CA LEU A 15 6.34 -1.97 13.19
C LEU A 15 7.72 -1.40 12.89
N LEU A 16 7.78 -0.15 12.45
CA LEU A 16 9.03 0.49 12.06
C LEU A 16 9.61 1.30 13.22
N SER A 17 10.95 1.43 13.22
CA SER A 17 11.60 2.34 14.15
C SER A 17 11.24 3.78 13.81
N LYS A 18 11.42 4.69 14.76
CA LYS A 18 11.09 6.10 14.56
C LYS A 18 11.76 6.67 13.31
N GLU A 19 12.98 6.24 13.05
CA GLU A 19 13.76 6.76 11.94
C GLU A 19 13.26 6.28 10.59
N LYS A 20 12.53 5.17 10.56
CA LYS A 20 12.04 4.58 9.33
C LYS A 20 10.57 4.85 9.05
N LYS A 21 9.88 5.50 9.96
CA LYS A 21 8.47 5.78 9.75
C LYS A 21 8.26 6.67 8.55
N ILE A 22 7.23 6.37 7.78
CA ILE A 22 6.95 7.12 6.56
C ILE A 22 5.74 8.03 6.79
N SER A 23 5.71 9.12 6.06
CA SER A 23 4.59 10.05 6.09
C SER A 23 3.49 9.58 5.17
N ILE A 24 2.27 10.05 5.41
CA ILE A 24 1.11 9.70 4.61
C ILE A 24 0.84 10.84 3.63
N GLU A 25 1.64 10.92 2.60
CA GLU A 25 1.52 11.94 1.57
C GLU A 25 1.46 11.29 0.20
N LYS A 26 0.87 12.01 -0.76
CA LYS A 26 0.72 11.48 -2.11
C LYS A 26 2.04 11.15 -2.77
N THR A 27 3.08 11.90 -2.47
CA THR A 27 4.40 11.73 -3.07
C THR A 27 5.32 10.80 -2.29
N THR A 28 4.86 10.26 -1.17
CA THR A 28 5.67 9.37 -0.35
C THR A 28 6.10 8.15 -1.16
N PRO A 29 7.42 7.90 -1.32
CA PRO A 29 7.88 6.74 -2.07
C PRO A 29 7.65 5.46 -1.26
N LEU A 30 7.07 4.47 -1.89
CA LEU A 30 6.88 3.15 -1.29
C LEU A 30 7.85 2.13 -1.83
N VAL A 31 8.17 2.22 -3.11
CA VAL A 31 9.06 1.28 -3.79
C VAL A 31 10.08 2.07 -4.58
N GLY A 32 11.30 1.55 -4.70
CA GLY A 32 12.34 2.17 -5.50
C GLY A 32 13.45 2.76 -4.65
N GLU A 33 14.41 3.39 -5.30
CA GLU A 33 15.61 3.91 -4.66
C GLU A 33 15.31 5.00 -3.62
N LYS A 34 14.26 5.76 -3.84
CA LYS A 34 13.92 6.86 -2.94
C LYS A 34 13.12 6.40 -1.72
N SER A 35 12.68 5.15 -1.71
CA SER A 35 11.95 4.61 -0.60
C SER A 35 12.88 4.23 0.53
N SER A 36 12.47 4.51 1.76
CA SER A 36 13.21 4.08 2.94
C SER A 36 12.81 2.68 3.39
N LEU A 37 11.83 2.08 2.73
CA LEU A 37 11.34 0.75 3.11
C LEU A 37 12.23 -0.34 2.53
N GLU A 38 12.51 -1.34 3.34
CA GLU A 38 13.23 -2.53 2.91
C GLU A 38 12.21 -3.55 2.39
N SER A 39 12.72 -4.64 1.78
CA SER A 39 11.84 -5.67 1.23
C SER A 39 10.89 -6.23 2.27
N ILE A 40 11.39 -6.47 3.49
CA ILE A 40 10.54 -7.00 4.56
C ILE A 40 9.46 -5.98 4.97
N ASP A 41 9.81 -4.70 4.95
CA ASP A 41 8.85 -3.65 5.29
C ASP A 41 7.75 -3.59 4.25
N LEU A 42 8.09 -3.75 2.97
CA LEU A 42 7.12 -3.77 1.90
C LEU A 42 6.17 -4.96 2.04
N VAL A 43 6.71 -6.13 2.37
CA VAL A 43 5.88 -7.31 2.60
C VAL A 43 4.89 -7.04 3.72
N ASN A 44 5.36 -6.47 4.82
CA ASN A 44 4.50 -6.14 5.95
C ASN A 44 3.43 -5.13 5.56
N PHE A 45 3.80 -4.12 4.76
CA PHE A 45 2.84 -3.14 4.29
C PHE A 45 1.74 -3.79 3.45
N PHE A 46 2.13 -4.66 2.52
CA PHE A 46 1.15 -5.30 1.64
C PHE A 46 0.26 -6.28 2.41
N VAL A 47 0.78 -6.93 3.44
CA VAL A 47 -0.05 -7.77 4.32
C VAL A 47 -1.10 -6.92 5.02
N CYS A 48 -0.70 -5.77 5.56
CA CYS A 48 -1.63 -4.85 6.19
C CYS A 48 -2.66 -4.33 5.20
N LEU A 49 -2.21 -3.99 3.99
CA LEU A 49 -3.08 -3.49 2.94
C LEU A 49 -4.12 -4.52 2.55
N GLU A 50 -3.69 -5.76 2.33
CA GLU A 50 -4.59 -6.85 1.98
C GLU A 50 -5.64 -7.08 3.07
N LYS A 51 -5.20 -7.10 4.32
CA LYS A 51 -6.10 -7.27 5.45
C LYS A 51 -7.15 -6.16 5.48
N ASN A 52 -6.74 -4.92 5.33
CA ASN A 52 -7.65 -3.79 5.40
C ASN A 52 -8.60 -3.75 4.22
N LEU A 53 -8.15 -4.13 3.03
CA LEU A 53 -9.01 -4.23 1.87
C LEU A 53 -10.11 -5.26 2.10
N LYS A 54 -9.74 -6.41 2.64
CA LYS A 54 -10.70 -7.48 2.89
C LYS A 54 -11.72 -7.07 3.95
N GLU A 55 -11.26 -6.44 5.02
CA GLU A 55 -12.15 -6.06 6.12
C GLU A 55 -13.06 -4.90 5.78
N LYS A 56 -12.57 -3.93 5.04
CA LYS A 56 -13.31 -2.69 4.80
C LYS A 56 -14.08 -2.70 3.49
N LYS A 57 -13.59 -3.39 2.49
CA LYS A 57 -14.18 -3.37 1.15
C LYS A 57 -14.54 -4.76 0.64
N ASN A 58 -14.25 -5.78 1.43
CA ASN A 58 -14.44 -7.18 1.01
C ASN A 58 -13.76 -7.46 -0.32
N CYS A 59 -12.60 -6.86 -0.53
CA CYS A 59 -11.79 -7.02 -1.73
C CYS A 59 -10.56 -7.84 -1.41
N THR A 60 -10.09 -8.61 -2.38
CA THR A 60 -8.90 -9.44 -2.22
C THR A 60 -7.83 -8.99 -3.21
N LEU A 61 -6.65 -8.70 -2.70
CA LEU A 61 -5.49 -8.35 -3.53
C LEU A 61 -4.41 -9.36 -3.23
N THR A 62 -4.07 -10.18 -4.22
CA THR A 62 -3.05 -11.21 -4.02
C THR A 62 -1.65 -10.62 -4.13
N PHE A 63 -0.70 -11.30 -3.50
CA PHE A 63 0.68 -10.86 -3.57
C PHE A 63 1.22 -10.91 -5.01
N ASP A 64 0.76 -11.89 -5.79
CA ASP A 64 1.14 -11.98 -7.20
C ASP A 64 0.69 -10.75 -7.99
N GLU A 65 -0.53 -10.26 -7.73
CA GLU A 65 -1.00 -9.04 -8.39
C GLU A 65 -0.13 -7.86 -8.01
N ILE A 66 0.29 -7.79 -6.75
CA ILE A 66 1.16 -6.72 -6.28
C ILE A 66 2.48 -6.74 -7.04
N LEU A 67 3.10 -7.91 -7.15
CA LEU A 67 4.37 -8.03 -7.85
C LEU A 67 4.26 -7.71 -9.33
N GLN A 68 3.18 -8.13 -9.97
CA GLN A 68 2.98 -7.87 -11.38
C GLN A 68 2.74 -6.39 -11.68
N ASN A 69 2.28 -5.63 -10.70
CA ASN A 69 1.96 -4.22 -10.86
C ASN A 69 2.84 -3.31 -10.03
N ILE A 70 4.04 -3.78 -9.69
CA ILE A 70 4.93 -3.07 -8.77
C ILE A 70 5.25 -1.65 -9.25
N GLU A 71 5.27 -1.43 -10.55
CA GLU A 71 5.55 -0.10 -11.08
C GLU A 71 4.43 0.89 -10.79
N HIS A 72 3.21 0.41 -10.57
CA HIS A 72 2.09 1.27 -10.20
C HIS A 72 2.04 1.53 -8.70
N LEU A 73 2.96 0.95 -7.95
CA LEU A 73 2.95 1.01 -6.49
C LEU A 73 4.11 1.84 -5.94
N LYS A 74 4.73 2.65 -6.77
CA LYS A 74 5.94 3.38 -6.36
C LYS A 74 5.68 4.48 -5.33
N THR A 75 4.52 5.10 -5.40
CA THR A 75 4.16 6.15 -4.44
C THR A 75 2.76 5.90 -3.90
N VAL A 76 2.43 6.63 -2.84
CA VAL A 76 1.07 6.55 -2.27
C VAL A 76 0.03 6.91 -3.32
N SER A 77 0.29 7.96 -4.10
CA SER A 77 -0.64 8.39 -5.14
C SER A 77 -0.85 7.34 -6.22
N SER A 78 0.23 6.73 -6.70
CA SER A 78 0.09 5.71 -7.75
C SER A 78 -0.59 4.45 -7.21
N LEU A 79 -0.33 4.11 -5.95
CA LEU A 79 -1.02 2.99 -5.31
C LEU A 79 -2.51 3.26 -5.19
N GLU A 80 -2.88 4.46 -4.77
CA GLU A 80 -4.29 4.84 -4.66
C GLU A 80 -4.99 4.73 -6.01
N THR A 81 -4.35 5.24 -7.06
CA THR A 81 -4.90 5.17 -8.41
C THR A 81 -5.08 3.72 -8.86
N PHE A 82 -4.07 2.89 -8.61
CA PHE A 82 -4.15 1.48 -8.97
C PHE A 82 -5.31 0.78 -8.25
N LEU A 83 -5.43 0.98 -6.95
CA LEU A 83 -6.48 0.33 -6.18
C LEU A 83 -7.86 0.83 -6.56
N THR A 84 -7.98 2.11 -6.85
CA THR A 84 -9.25 2.68 -7.27
C THR A 84 -9.70 2.06 -8.59
N LYS A 85 -8.80 1.96 -9.55
CA LYS A 85 -9.12 1.34 -10.83
C LYS A 85 -9.41 -0.14 -10.70
N ARG A 86 -8.65 -0.82 -9.87
CA ARG A 86 -8.77 -2.27 -9.72
C ARG A 86 -10.08 -2.68 -9.04
N PHE A 87 -10.49 -1.95 -8.01
CA PHE A 87 -11.62 -2.37 -7.20
C PHE A 87 -12.88 -1.55 -7.39
N GLU A 88 -12.77 -0.26 -7.61
CA GLU A 88 -13.97 0.55 -7.77
C GLU A 88 -14.60 0.41 -9.16
N ASN A 89 -13.80 0.20 -10.18
CA ASN A 89 -14.33 0.00 -11.52
C ASN A 89 -15.07 -1.33 -11.68
N GLU A 90 -14.82 -2.28 -10.80
CA GLU A 90 -15.46 -3.59 -10.86
C GLU A 90 -16.85 -3.62 -10.24
N LYS A 91 -17.25 -2.54 -9.61
CA LYS A 91 -18.55 -2.49 -8.92
C LYS A 91 -19.73 -2.19 -9.84
N LYS A 92 -19.54 -2.18 -11.09
CA LYS A 92 -20.65 -1.92 -12.01
C LYS A 92 -21.54 -3.12 -12.17
#